data_77ac1236ea4d10021bd925d767a52cc4
#
_entry.id   77ac1236ea4d10021bd925d767a52cc4
#
_cell.length_a   1.000
_cell.length_b   1.000
_cell.length_c   1.000
_cell.angle_alpha   90.00
_cell.angle_beta   90.00
_cell.angle_gamma   90.00
#
_symmetry.space_group_name_H-M   'P 1'
#
loop_
_entity.id
_entity.type
_entity.pdbx_description
1 polymer ?
#
loop_
_entity_poly.entity_id
_entity_poly.type
_entity_poly.pdbx_seq_one_letter_code
_entity_poly.pdbx_strand_id
1 'polypeptide(L)'
;MKIPTASLLLVIAASLQSVAPAPAKDKPAYERGVLLQMDSTHCGYAEKDGKTVAGEIFGTDGQHKNTQEVLCQEYILKSDRLIYRIRPKDDKHPTLLPVGESAEFRIHKDKMLLRVPEPDGKEREYIVVSMTTRADAADTQSAKALNQ
;
A
#
# COMPACT_ATOMS: atom_id res chain seq x y z
N MET A 1 34.26 -81.15 22.98
CA MET A 1 34.73 -79.77 22.82
C MET A 1 33.55 -78.90 22.38
N LYS A 2 33.10 -78.02 23.22
CA LYS A 2 31.95 -77.15 22.97
C LYS A 2 32.47 -75.77 22.59
N ILE A 3 32.10 -75.29 21.39
CA ILE A 3 32.43 -73.93 20.94
C ILE A 3 31.22 -73.03 21.24
N PRO A 4 31.37 -71.94 21.98
CA PRO A 4 30.26 -71.00 22.18
C PRO A 4 30.21 -69.99 21.00
N THR A 5 29.05 -69.93 20.39
CA THR A 5 28.70 -68.90 19.39
C THR A 5 28.43 -67.57 20.07
N ALA A 6 29.32 -66.61 19.84
CA ALA A 6 29.14 -65.24 20.28
C ALA A 6 28.18 -64.53 19.32
N SER A 7 27.01 -64.15 19.85
CA SER A 7 26.00 -63.39 19.12
C SER A 7 26.37 -61.90 19.18
N LEU A 8 26.76 -61.34 18.02
CA LEU A 8 27.10 -59.91 17.86
C LEU A 8 25.79 -59.13 17.62
N LEU A 9 25.25 -58.47 18.63
CA LEU A 9 24.12 -57.58 18.51
C LEU A 9 24.59 -56.21 17.99
N LEU A 10 24.30 -55.96 16.72
CA LEU A 10 24.55 -54.66 16.09
C LEU A 10 23.41 -53.67 16.44
N VAL A 11 23.67 -52.78 17.37
CA VAL A 11 22.74 -51.70 17.74
C VAL A 11 22.90 -50.54 16.73
N ILE A 12 21.97 -50.45 15.80
CA ILE A 12 21.88 -49.30 14.86
C ILE A 12 21.15 -48.20 15.59
N ALA A 13 21.89 -47.21 16.10
CA ALA A 13 21.35 -45.95 16.59
C ALA A 13 20.91 -45.07 15.43
N ALA A 14 19.60 -45.03 15.15
CA ALA A 14 19.01 -44.12 14.21
C ALA A 14 18.97 -42.72 14.83
N SER A 15 19.91 -41.86 14.45
CA SER A 15 19.89 -40.43 14.81
C SER A 15 18.80 -39.72 14.01
N LEU A 16 17.66 -39.46 14.64
CA LEU A 16 16.61 -38.56 14.15
C LEU A 16 17.15 -37.12 14.21
N GLN A 17 17.66 -36.64 13.07
CA GLN A 17 18.01 -35.23 12.90
C GLN A 17 16.68 -34.46 12.79
N SER A 18 16.27 -33.78 13.85
CA SER A 18 15.19 -32.80 13.83
C SER A 18 15.62 -31.63 12.95
N VAL A 19 15.16 -31.60 11.70
CA VAL A 19 15.26 -30.43 10.85
C VAL A 19 14.32 -29.37 11.42
N ALA A 20 14.87 -28.42 12.15
CA ALA A 20 14.11 -27.26 12.58
C ALA A 20 13.64 -26.48 11.33
N PRO A 21 12.33 -26.17 11.19
CA PRO A 21 11.85 -25.37 10.09
C PRO A 21 12.49 -23.99 10.18
N ALA A 22 13.11 -23.54 9.08
CA ALA A 22 13.65 -22.20 8.97
C ALA A 22 12.53 -21.19 9.27
N PRO A 23 12.79 -20.10 10.05
CA PRO A 23 11.78 -19.10 10.33
C PRO A 23 11.31 -18.51 9.00
N ALA A 24 10.06 -18.79 8.65
CA ALA A 24 9.39 -18.12 7.55
C ALA A 24 9.44 -16.62 7.87
N LYS A 25 9.95 -15.80 6.96
CA LYS A 25 9.87 -14.34 7.08
C LYS A 25 8.38 -13.99 7.08
N ASP A 26 7.83 -13.80 8.26
CA ASP A 26 6.41 -13.48 8.43
C ASP A 26 6.13 -12.19 7.67
N LYS A 27 5.33 -12.33 6.62
CA LYS A 27 4.75 -11.15 5.96
C LYS A 27 3.88 -10.47 7.02
N PRO A 28 3.99 -9.12 7.18
CA PRO A 28 3.17 -8.42 8.14
C PRO A 28 1.70 -8.78 7.92
N ALA A 29 0.99 -9.07 9.02
CA ALA A 29 -0.41 -9.42 8.99
C ALA A 29 -1.23 -8.28 8.39
N TYR A 30 -2.34 -8.61 7.73
CA TYR A 30 -3.28 -7.59 7.26
C TYR A 30 -4.04 -7.00 8.45
N GLU A 31 -4.14 -5.68 8.44
CA GLU A 31 -5.04 -4.91 9.30
C GLU A 31 -6.32 -4.59 8.54
N ARG A 32 -7.40 -4.30 9.28
CA ARG A 32 -8.68 -3.89 8.69
C ARG A 32 -8.88 -2.39 8.84
N GLY A 33 -9.53 -1.80 7.85
CA GLY A 33 -9.93 -0.42 7.86
C GLY A 33 -11.17 -0.21 6.99
N VAL A 34 -11.67 1.03 7.00
CA VAL A 34 -12.79 1.46 6.17
C VAL A 34 -12.37 2.66 5.36
N LEU A 35 -12.64 2.63 4.07
CA LEU A 35 -12.46 3.79 3.19
C LEU A 35 -13.59 4.78 3.43
N LEU A 36 -13.29 5.91 4.09
CA LEU A 36 -14.30 6.87 4.48
C LEU A 36 -14.65 7.86 3.36
N GLN A 37 -13.66 8.27 2.59
CA GLN A 37 -13.77 9.39 1.66
C GLN A 37 -12.73 9.27 0.56
N MET A 38 -13.05 9.81 -0.60
CA MET A 38 -12.12 10.03 -1.71
C MET A 38 -12.16 11.52 -2.08
N ASP A 39 -11.00 12.14 -2.16
CA ASP A 39 -10.82 13.53 -2.56
C ASP A 39 -9.92 13.61 -3.79
N SER A 40 -10.13 14.63 -4.62
CA SER A 40 -9.19 15.02 -5.66
C SER A 40 -8.36 16.19 -5.15
N THR A 41 -7.06 15.97 -4.98
CA THR A 41 -6.13 16.98 -4.48
C THR A 41 -5.10 17.34 -5.53
N HIS A 42 -4.65 18.61 -5.51
CA HIS A 42 -3.55 19.04 -6.35
C HIS A 42 -2.25 18.32 -5.95
N CYS A 43 -1.61 17.64 -6.89
CA CYS A 43 -0.40 16.85 -6.60
C CYS A 43 0.80 17.18 -7.50
N GLY A 44 0.66 18.16 -8.39
CA GLY A 44 1.77 18.59 -9.24
C GLY A 44 1.31 19.35 -10.47
N TYR A 45 2.26 19.59 -11.33
CA TYR A 45 2.06 20.21 -12.63
C TYR A 45 2.63 19.32 -13.73
N ALA A 46 1.86 19.09 -14.78
CA ALA A 46 2.36 18.44 -15.99
C ALA A 46 2.68 19.52 -17.05
N GLU A 47 3.84 19.40 -17.66
CA GLU A 47 4.17 20.20 -18.84
C GLU A 47 3.45 19.59 -20.04
N LYS A 48 2.65 20.39 -20.72
CA LYS A 48 2.03 20.03 -21.98
C LYS A 48 2.77 20.76 -23.10
N ASP A 49 3.46 20.02 -23.94
CA ASP A 49 4.07 20.59 -25.13
C ASP A 49 2.96 21.10 -26.08
N GLY A 50 2.69 22.38 -25.98
CA GLY A 50 1.75 23.07 -26.86
C GLY A 50 2.38 23.32 -28.22
N LYS A 51 2.55 22.27 -29.02
CA LYS A 51 2.90 22.44 -30.44
C LYS A 51 1.69 23.02 -31.17
N THR A 52 1.79 24.25 -31.59
CA THR A 52 0.81 24.85 -32.51
C THR A 52 1.35 24.77 -33.93
N VAL A 53 0.46 24.53 -34.89
CA VAL A 53 0.85 24.48 -36.33
C VAL A 53 1.56 25.77 -36.75
N ALA A 54 1.16 26.90 -36.20
CA ALA A 54 1.80 28.20 -36.45
C ALA A 54 3.20 28.29 -35.81
N GLY A 55 3.37 27.80 -34.56
CA GLY A 55 4.64 27.80 -33.86
C GLY A 55 5.68 26.88 -34.52
N GLU A 56 5.26 25.75 -35.07
CA GLU A 56 6.10 24.84 -35.82
C GLU A 56 6.64 25.46 -37.11
N ILE A 57 5.81 26.26 -37.82
CA ILE A 57 6.21 26.95 -39.02
C ILE A 57 7.16 28.12 -38.75
N PHE A 58 6.97 28.84 -37.64
CA PHE A 58 7.78 30.00 -37.25
C PHE A 58 8.93 29.70 -36.30
N GLY A 59 9.11 28.46 -35.89
CA GLY A 59 10.19 28.05 -34.98
C GLY A 59 10.07 28.62 -33.56
N THR A 60 8.87 29.03 -33.13
CA THR A 60 8.62 29.66 -31.81
C THR A 60 8.06 28.71 -30.76
N ASP A 61 7.84 27.44 -31.09
CA ASP A 61 7.23 26.44 -30.18
C ASP A 61 8.05 26.14 -28.92
N GLY A 62 9.34 26.47 -28.89
CA GLY A 62 10.21 26.25 -27.75
C GLY A 62 9.94 27.11 -26.51
N GLN A 63 9.08 28.14 -26.64
CA GLN A 63 8.86 29.12 -25.55
C GLN A 63 7.48 29.06 -24.88
N HIS A 64 6.55 28.27 -25.38
CA HIS A 64 5.20 28.15 -24.80
C HIS A 64 5.00 26.79 -24.13
N LYS A 65 5.61 26.62 -22.97
CA LYS A 65 5.29 25.51 -22.08
C LYS A 65 3.99 25.82 -21.32
N ASN A 66 2.91 25.18 -21.67
CA ASN A 66 1.67 25.25 -20.89
C ASN A 66 1.76 24.26 -19.75
N THR A 67 1.77 24.76 -18.53
CA THR A 67 1.66 23.95 -17.32
C THR A 67 0.19 23.68 -17.02
N GLN A 68 -0.17 22.41 -16.85
CA GLN A 68 -1.49 21.99 -16.42
C GLN A 68 -1.40 21.42 -15.01
N GLU A 69 -2.32 21.85 -14.15
CA GLU A 69 -2.45 21.24 -12.82
C GLU A 69 -2.83 19.77 -12.93
N VAL A 70 -2.14 18.92 -12.16
CA VAL A 70 -2.44 17.50 -12.04
C VAL A 70 -3.18 17.26 -10.74
N LEU A 71 -4.36 16.67 -10.85
CA LEU A 71 -5.17 16.24 -9.72
C LEU A 71 -4.94 14.75 -9.47
N CYS A 72 -4.61 14.41 -8.24
CA CYS A 72 -4.48 13.03 -7.77
C CYS A 72 -5.65 12.66 -6.89
N GLN A 73 -6.04 11.39 -6.94
CA GLN A 73 -7.02 10.84 -6.03
C GLN A 73 -6.36 10.51 -4.70
N GLU A 74 -6.96 10.94 -3.61
CA GLU A 74 -6.57 10.59 -2.26
C GLU A 74 -7.74 9.93 -1.53
N TYR A 75 -7.45 8.90 -0.76
CA TYR A 75 -8.43 8.19 0.06
C TYR A 75 -8.12 8.41 1.54
N ILE A 76 -9.17 8.52 2.33
CA ILE A 76 -9.10 8.48 3.79
C ILE A 76 -9.45 7.07 4.24
N LEU A 77 -8.46 6.36 4.79
CA LEU A 77 -8.61 5.02 5.34
C LEU A 77 -8.58 5.09 6.87
N LYS A 78 -9.67 4.70 7.51
CA LYS A 78 -9.79 4.64 8.96
C LYS A 78 -9.54 3.20 9.43
N SER A 79 -8.53 3.01 10.26
CA SER A 79 -8.29 1.78 11.01
C SER A 79 -8.73 1.92 12.47
N ASP A 80 -8.48 0.90 13.28
CA ASP A 80 -8.83 0.92 14.70
C ASP A 80 -8.11 2.04 15.47
N ARG A 81 -6.88 2.35 15.12
CA ARG A 81 -6.03 3.31 15.85
C ARG A 81 -5.70 4.56 15.08
N LEU A 82 -5.56 4.46 13.77
CA LEU A 82 -5.03 5.51 12.91
C LEU A 82 -5.99 5.82 11.77
N ILE A 83 -5.90 7.05 11.31
CA ILE A 83 -6.50 7.52 10.07
C ILE A 83 -5.36 7.81 9.11
N TYR A 84 -5.39 7.17 7.96
CA TYR A 84 -4.39 7.32 6.90
C TYR A 84 -4.98 8.13 5.77
N ARG A 85 -4.20 9.05 5.23
CA ARG A 85 -4.42 9.63 3.92
C ARG A 85 -3.50 8.92 2.95
N ILE A 86 -4.06 8.28 1.95
CA ILE A 86 -3.33 7.44 1.01
C ILE A 86 -3.62 7.85 -0.43
N ARG A 87 -2.62 7.69 -1.30
CA ARG A 87 -2.69 7.99 -2.72
C ARG A 87 -2.29 6.75 -3.53
N PRO A 88 -2.99 6.41 -4.63
CA PRO A 88 -2.54 5.37 -5.54
C PRO A 88 -1.11 5.64 -6.00
N LYS A 89 -0.28 4.62 -6.05
CA LYS A 89 1.07 4.76 -6.58
C LYS A 89 1.07 4.91 -8.11
N ASP A 90 0.13 4.25 -8.78
CA ASP A 90 -0.09 4.41 -10.21
C ASP A 90 -1.14 5.49 -10.45
N ASP A 91 -0.68 6.68 -10.84
CA ASP A 91 -1.53 7.84 -11.10
C ASP A 91 -2.12 7.82 -12.52
N LYS A 92 -1.58 7.00 -13.43
CA LYS A 92 -1.99 7.02 -14.83
C LYS A 92 -3.33 6.34 -15.07
N HIS A 93 -3.58 5.25 -14.34
CA HIS A 93 -4.81 4.46 -14.47
C HIS A 93 -5.35 4.11 -13.08
N PRO A 94 -5.75 5.10 -12.28
CA PRO A 94 -6.21 4.84 -10.93
C PRO A 94 -7.51 4.03 -10.96
N THR A 95 -7.54 2.95 -10.21
CA THR A 95 -8.79 2.21 -9.99
C THR A 95 -9.56 2.92 -8.89
N LEU A 96 -10.81 3.30 -9.20
CA LEU A 96 -11.71 3.84 -8.20
C LEU A 96 -12.12 2.76 -7.21
N LEU A 97 -11.88 3.00 -5.93
CA LEU A 97 -12.31 2.13 -4.85
C LEU A 97 -13.64 2.65 -4.26
N PRO A 98 -14.53 1.75 -3.89
CA PRO A 98 -15.80 2.13 -3.26
C PRO A 98 -15.56 2.74 -1.87
N VAL A 99 -16.18 3.88 -1.62
CA VAL A 99 -16.20 4.55 -0.32
C VAL A 99 -17.25 3.91 0.58
N GLY A 100 -16.96 3.77 1.87
CA GLY A 100 -17.80 3.09 2.85
C GLY A 100 -17.48 1.60 3.00
N GLU A 101 -16.68 1.05 2.12
CA GLU A 101 -16.33 -0.36 2.13
C GLU A 101 -15.16 -0.68 3.06
N SER A 102 -15.18 -1.93 3.54
CA SER A 102 -14.12 -2.52 4.34
C SER A 102 -12.92 -2.83 3.45
N ALA A 103 -11.75 -2.44 3.90
CA ALA A 103 -10.49 -2.70 3.23
C ALA A 103 -9.54 -3.46 4.15
N GLU A 104 -8.72 -4.32 3.57
CA GLU A 104 -7.61 -4.95 4.26
C GLU A 104 -6.30 -4.34 3.76
N PHE A 105 -5.44 -3.98 4.69
CA PHE A 105 -4.18 -3.34 4.33
C PHE A 105 -3.03 -3.85 5.19
N ARG A 106 -1.82 -3.68 4.68
CA ARG A 106 -0.58 -3.90 5.43
C ARG A 106 0.45 -2.88 4.99
N ILE A 107 1.28 -2.45 5.93
CA ILE A 107 2.39 -1.56 5.61
C ILE A 107 3.63 -2.42 5.34
N HIS A 108 4.25 -2.20 4.21
CA HIS A 108 5.49 -2.83 3.83
C HIS A 108 6.48 -1.76 3.41
N LYS A 109 7.48 -1.49 4.28
CA LYS A 109 8.46 -0.40 4.12
C LYS A 109 7.73 0.96 4.13
N ASP A 110 7.79 1.68 3.01
CA ASP A 110 7.21 3.02 2.77
C ASP A 110 5.86 2.98 2.04
N LYS A 111 5.31 1.78 1.82
CA LYS A 111 4.10 1.58 1.02
C LYS A 111 3.03 0.90 1.83
N MET A 112 1.79 1.23 1.51
CA MET A 112 0.63 0.50 1.95
C MET A 112 0.16 -0.41 0.82
N LEU A 113 0.04 -1.70 1.11
CA LEU A 113 -0.59 -2.67 0.24
C LEU A 113 -2.03 -2.81 0.71
N LEU A 114 -2.97 -2.40 -0.14
CA LEU A 114 -4.40 -2.35 0.15
C LEU A 114 -5.17 -3.25 -0.80
N ARG A 115 -6.13 -3.98 -0.26
CA ARG A 115 -7.13 -4.72 -1.04
C ARG A 115 -8.52 -4.45 -0.52
N VAL A 116 -9.46 -4.27 -1.44
CA VAL A 116 -10.88 -4.14 -1.15
C VAL A 116 -11.56 -5.34 -1.79
N PRO A 117 -12.41 -6.10 -1.07
CA PRO A 117 -13.06 -7.30 -1.62
C PRO A 117 -13.85 -7.00 -2.90
N GLU A 118 -14.58 -5.91 -2.90
CA GLU A 118 -15.25 -5.36 -4.07
C GLU A 118 -14.41 -4.23 -4.67
N PRO A 119 -14.21 -4.14 -6.00
CA PRO A 119 -14.81 -4.97 -7.04
C PRO A 119 -14.04 -6.27 -7.36
N ASP A 120 -12.77 -6.42 -6.99
CA ASP A 120 -11.93 -7.53 -7.49
C ASP A 120 -11.00 -8.17 -6.45
N GLY A 121 -10.93 -7.65 -5.22
CA GLY A 121 -10.07 -8.15 -4.15
C GLY A 121 -8.56 -8.09 -4.44
N LYS A 122 -8.14 -7.37 -5.49
CA LYS A 122 -6.73 -7.25 -5.85
C LYS A 122 -5.96 -6.37 -4.88
N GLU A 123 -4.75 -6.79 -4.54
CA GLU A 123 -3.81 -5.98 -3.78
C GLU A 123 -3.20 -4.90 -4.68
N ARG A 124 -3.26 -3.65 -4.24
CA ARG A 124 -2.71 -2.48 -4.92
C ARG A 124 -1.78 -1.69 -4.01
N GLU A 125 -0.78 -1.07 -4.60
CA GLU A 125 0.18 -0.24 -3.87
C GLU A 125 -0.33 1.20 -3.74
N TYR A 126 -0.26 1.72 -2.51
CA TYR A 126 -0.56 3.11 -2.16
C TYR A 126 0.62 3.74 -1.44
N ILE A 127 0.75 5.04 -1.60
CA ILE A 127 1.68 5.90 -0.86
C ILE A 127 0.92 6.46 0.34
N VAL A 128 1.51 6.37 1.53
CA VAL A 128 0.96 7.01 2.73
C VAL A 128 1.37 8.47 2.71
N VAL A 129 0.41 9.37 2.52
CA VAL A 129 0.62 10.83 2.48
C VAL A 129 0.69 11.40 3.89
N SER A 130 -0.19 10.95 4.78
CA SER A 130 -0.19 11.34 6.19
C SER A 130 -0.86 10.29 7.06
N MET A 131 -0.54 10.34 8.35
CA MET A 131 -1.16 9.52 9.40
C MET A 131 -1.54 10.42 10.56
N THR A 132 -2.71 10.19 11.13
CA THR A 132 -3.21 10.92 12.30
C THR A 132 -3.82 9.93 13.27
N THR A 133 -3.64 10.11 14.58
CA THR A 133 -4.33 9.27 15.55
C THR A 133 -5.82 9.60 15.57
N ARG A 134 -6.65 8.63 15.92
CA ARG A 134 -8.10 8.87 16.00
C ARG A 134 -8.46 9.91 17.04
N ALA A 135 -7.71 9.99 18.13
CA ALA A 135 -7.91 11.01 19.17
C ALA A 135 -7.67 12.42 18.61
N ASP A 136 -6.52 12.65 17.97
CA ASP A 136 -6.17 13.95 17.40
C ASP A 136 -7.13 14.39 16.27
N ALA A 137 -7.64 13.41 15.50
CA ALA A 137 -8.61 13.70 14.45
C ALA A 137 -9.96 14.16 15.01
N ALA A 138 -10.41 13.61 16.14
CA ALA A 138 -11.65 14.01 16.81
C ALA A 138 -11.54 15.44 17.37
N ASP A 139 -10.39 15.79 17.95
CA ASP A 139 -10.14 17.11 18.50
C ASP A 139 -10.10 18.18 17.39
N THR A 140 -9.50 17.87 16.25
CA THR A 140 -9.45 18.77 15.09
C THR A 140 -10.85 19.06 14.52
N GLN A 141 -11.71 18.03 14.45
CA GLN A 141 -13.09 18.21 13.98
C GLN A 141 -13.92 19.05 14.94
N SER A 142 -13.75 18.85 16.24
CA SER A 142 -14.44 19.62 17.27
C SER A 142 -14.04 21.10 17.23
N ALA A 143 -12.76 21.40 17.06
CA ALA A 143 -12.26 22.76 16.95
C ALA A 143 -12.80 23.48 15.69
N LYS A 144 -12.93 22.77 14.58
CA LYS A 144 -13.47 23.32 13.33
C LYS A 144 -14.96 23.62 13.43
N ALA A 145 -15.73 22.81 14.14
CA ALA A 145 -17.17 23.04 14.34
C ALA A 145 -17.48 24.23 15.24
N LEU A 146 -16.58 24.60 16.16
CA LEU A 146 -16.73 25.74 17.04
C LEU A 146 -16.44 27.10 16.36
N ASN A 147 -15.80 27.08 15.19
CA ASN A 147 -15.40 28.29 14.44
C ASN A 147 -16.31 28.60 13.24
N GLN A 148 -17.44 27.93 13.09
CA GLN A 148 -18.49 28.19 12.10
C GLN A 148 -19.73 28.78 12.79
#